data_3f8b2b0ea350cfa47345a3d138b047af
#
_entry.id   3f8b2b0ea350cfa47345a3d138b047af
#
_cell.length_a   1.000
_cell.length_b   1.000
_cell.length_c   1.000
_cell.angle_alpha   90.00
_cell.angle_beta   90.00
_cell.angle_gamma   90.00
#
_symmetry.space_group_name_H-M   'P 1'
#
loop_
_entity.id
_entity.type
_entity.pdbx_description
1 polymer ?
#
loop_
_entity_poly.entity_id
_entity_poly.type
_entity_poly.pdbx_seq_one_letter_code
_entity_poly.pdbx_strand_id
1 'polypeptide(L)'
;MWEEIRLARELAARTGLVSPLVALGWLEVPWLAMQGRFADAQQLFAQTLALMQRTTMAQQTETPAGAALALRMAMAPVDDSVVARFAPVVESSPLPMRAHLLMLMLRAGQHDQALAHYAEFGVEFGHDDWFTLQQQCQAAEASLGLGAAKRGASVYRWLAPYAGRVCCAGAAVALGPVDGYLALAAAAAGEPAVAARHADDADELCRRWEIPLVADWMATQRQTHGF
;
A
#
# COMPACT_ATOMS: atom_id res chain seq x y z
N MET A 1 14.08 10.59 -9.22
CA MET A 1 13.16 9.47 -9.60
C MET A 1 12.60 9.62 -11.01
N TRP A 2 11.81 10.67 -11.32
CA TRP A 2 11.17 10.79 -12.65
C TRP A 2 12.18 10.88 -13.81
N GLU A 3 13.30 11.56 -13.60
CA GLU A 3 14.38 11.65 -14.58
C GLU A 3 15.00 10.27 -14.87
N GLU A 4 15.28 9.48 -13.86
CA GLU A 4 15.81 8.12 -14.02
C GLU A 4 14.81 7.19 -14.71
N ILE A 5 13.50 7.32 -14.39
CA ILE A 5 12.44 6.57 -15.08
C ILE A 5 12.41 6.94 -16.57
N ARG A 6 12.48 8.24 -16.88
CA ARG A 6 12.53 8.72 -18.27
C ARG A 6 13.73 8.14 -19.04
N LEU A 7 14.92 8.25 -18.47
CA LEU A 7 16.15 7.73 -19.07
C LEU A 7 16.10 6.20 -19.25
N ALA A 8 15.64 5.47 -18.25
CA ALA A 8 15.48 4.02 -18.33
C ALA A 8 14.45 3.61 -19.41
N ARG A 9 13.35 4.37 -19.54
CA ARG A 9 12.34 4.15 -20.58
C ARG A 9 12.91 4.39 -21.99
N GLU A 10 13.66 5.47 -22.18
CA GLU A 10 14.33 5.76 -23.47
C GLU A 10 15.33 4.66 -23.83
N LEU A 11 16.13 4.21 -22.86
CA LEU A 11 17.10 3.14 -23.07
C LEU A 11 16.40 1.82 -23.44
N ALA A 12 15.36 1.43 -22.70
CA ALA A 12 14.59 0.22 -22.96
C ALA A 12 13.92 0.26 -24.34
N ALA A 13 13.38 1.41 -24.74
CA ALA A 13 12.79 1.60 -26.06
C ALA A 13 13.84 1.47 -27.20
N ARG A 14 15.01 2.09 -27.02
CA ARG A 14 16.12 2.00 -28.00
C ARG A 14 16.68 0.60 -28.16
N THR A 15 16.70 -0.20 -27.08
CA THR A 15 17.22 -1.56 -27.08
C THR A 15 16.15 -2.62 -27.40
N GLY A 16 14.89 -2.21 -27.57
CA GLY A 16 13.77 -3.11 -27.83
C GLY A 16 13.40 -4.02 -26.66
N LEU A 17 13.82 -3.67 -25.43
CA LEU A 17 13.56 -4.47 -24.22
C LEU A 17 12.17 -4.17 -23.66
N VAL A 18 11.25 -5.12 -23.76
CA VAL A 18 9.86 -4.96 -23.33
C VAL A 18 9.72 -5.11 -21.80
N SER A 19 10.39 -6.07 -21.18
CA SER A 19 10.25 -6.32 -19.73
C SER A 19 10.61 -5.11 -18.85
N PRO A 20 11.68 -4.33 -19.10
CA PRO A 20 11.92 -3.09 -18.38
C PRO A 20 10.81 -2.04 -18.57
N LEU A 21 10.21 -1.94 -19.75
CA LEU A 21 9.08 -1.02 -19.99
C LEU A 21 7.85 -1.40 -19.15
N VAL A 22 7.59 -2.70 -19.03
CA VAL A 22 6.53 -3.22 -18.14
C VAL A 22 6.83 -2.89 -16.67
N ALA A 23 8.05 -3.14 -16.21
CA ALA A 23 8.44 -2.84 -14.83
C ALA A 23 8.30 -1.34 -14.52
N LEU A 24 8.76 -0.46 -15.41
CA LEU A 24 8.63 0.99 -15.27
C LEU A 24 7.16 1.44 -15.26
N GLY A 25 6.31 0.85 -16.13
CA GLY A 25 4.88 1.14 -16.13
C GLY A 25 4.23 0.80 -14.80
N TRP A 26 4.52 -0.38 -14.23
CA TRP A 26 4.00 -0.77 -12.93
C TRP A 26 4.49 0.12 -11.78
N LEU A 27 5.72 0.64 -11.84
CA LEU A 27 6.22 1.63 -10.87
C LEU A 27 5.48 2.97 -10.93
N GLU A 28 5.15 3.45 -12.14
CA GLU A 28 4.54 4.75 -12.34
C GLU A 28 3.04 4.79 -12.02
N VAL A 29 2.31 3.69 -12.26
CA VAL A 29 0.85 3.62 -12.04
C VAL A 29 0.44 4.04 -10.62
N PRO A 30 1.00 3.47 -9.52
CA PRO A 30 0.61 3.87 -8.18
C PRO A 30 1.03 5.30 -7.82
N TRP A 31 2.13 5.80 -8.37
CA TRP A 31 2.54 7.19 -8.16
C TRP A 31 1.56 8.17 -8.79
N LEU A 32 1.16 7.94 -10.04
CA LEU A 32 0.13 8.74 -10.70
C LEU A 32 -1.19 8.71 -9.92
N ALA A 33 -1.55 7.56 -9.38
CA ALA A 33 -2.74 7.42 -8.54
C ALA A 33 -2.64 8.26 -7.26
N MET A 34 -1.52 8.19 -6.52
CA MET A 34 -1.30 8.98 -5.31
C MET A 34 -1.24 10.50 -5.57
N GLN A 35 -0.89 10.90 -6.80
CA GLN A 35 -0.94 12.28 -7.28
C GLN A 35 -2.35 12.74 -7.67
N GLY A 36 -3.35 11.86 -7.68
CA GLY A 36 -4.70 12.16 -8.18
C GLY A 36 -4.83 12.20 -9.71
N ARG A 37 -3.79 11.79 -10.44
CA ARG A 37 -3.76 11.73 -11.90
C ARG A 37 -4.39 10.43 -12.40
N PHE A 38 -5.66 10.23 -12.07
CA PHE A 38 -6.34 8.95 -12.29
C PHE A 38 -6.46 8.56 -13.77
N ALA A 39 -6.75 9.52 -14.65
CA ALA A 39 -6.85 9.25 -16.09
C ALA A 39 -5.51 8.74 -16.65
N ASP A 40 -4.41 9.39 -16.27
CA ASP A 40 -3.07 8.98 -16.69
C ASP A 40 -2.71 7.60 -16.10
N ALA A 41 -3.03 7.37 -14.82
CA ALA A 41 -2.80 6.09 -14.15
C ALA A 41 -3.56 4.94 -14.83
N GLN A 42 -4.84 5.15 -15.18
CA GLN A 42 -5.68 4.16 -15.87
C GLN A 42 -5.17 3.88 -17.29
N GLN A 43 -4.79 4.92 -18.02
CA GLN A 43 -4.23 4.76 -19.36
C GLN A 43 -2.91 3.98 -19.32
N LEU A 44 -2.01 4.35 -18.41
CA LEU A 44 -0.72 3.66 -18.24
C LEU A 44 -0.91 2.21 -17.77
N PHE A 45 -1.86 1.96 -16.86
CA PHE A 45 -2.24 0.61 -16.44
C PHE A 45 -2.62 -0.26 -17.63
N ALA A 46 -3.54 0.21 -18.47
CA ALA A 46 -3.98 -0.55 -19.65
C ALA A 46 -2.84 -0.83 -20.63
N GLN A 47 -1.99 0.16 -20.89
CA GLN A 47 -0.81 0.01 -21.76
C GLN A 47 0.19 -0.98 -21.18
N THR A 48 0.47 -0.91 -19.88
CA THR A 48 1.42 -1.79 -19.19
C THR A 48 0.92 -3.23 -19.15
N LEU A 49 -0.39 -3.44 -18.91
CA LEU A 49 -1.02 -4.75 -18.97
C LEU A 49 -0.90 -5.37 -20.35
N ALA A 50 -1.21 -4.62 -21.40
CA ALA A 50 -1.09 -5.09 -22.79
C ALA A 50 0.36 -5.45 -23.18
N LEU A 51 1.34 -4.68 -22.68
CA LEU A 51 2.76 -5.00 -22.87
C LEU A 51 3.15 -6.26 -22.09
N MET A 52 2.72 -6.39 -20.84
CA MET A 52 3.03 -7.54 -19.98
C MET A 52 2.52 -8.86 -20.59
N GLN A 53 1.32 -8.86 -21.16
CA GLN A 53 0.74 -10.03 -21.84
C GLN A 53 1.57 -10.52 -23.05
N ARG A 54 2.46 -9.68 -23.55
CA ARG A 54 3.39 -10.03 -24.67
C ARG A 54 4.74 -10.54 -24.18
N THR A 55 4.89 -10.72 -22.87
CA THR A 55 6.12 -11.19 -22.23
C THR A 55 5.91 -12.52 -21.53
N THR A 56 7.01 -13.15 -21.12
CA THR A 56 7.02 -14.33 -20.24
C THR A 56 7.33 -13.96 -18.80
N MET A 57 7.08 -12.70 -18.40
CA MET A 57 7.29 -12.27 -17.01
C MET A 57 6.40 -13.09 -16.07
N ALA A 58 6.93 -13.39 -14.90
CA ALA A 58 6.17 -14.03 -13.83
C ALA A 58 5.08 -13.08 -13.29
N GLN A 59 4.14 -13.62 -12.50
CA GLN A 59 3.11 -12.86 -11.78
C GLN A 59 2.18 -12.04 -12.72
N GLN A 60 1.85 -12.59 -13.87
CA GLN A 60 0.96 -11.92 -14.85
C GLN A 60 -0.47 -11.70 -14.35
N THR A 61 -0.88 -12.37 -13.28
CA THR A 61 -2.19 -12.22 -12.63
C THR A 61 -2.10 -11.34 -11.39
N GLU A 62 -1.14 -11.60 -10.52
CA GLU A 62 -1.01 -10.99 -9.19
C GLU A 62 -0.59 -9.51 -9.28
N THR A 63 0.38 -9.21 -10.13
CA THR A 63 0.88 -7.83 -10.31
C THR A 63 -0.21 -6.87 -10.80
N PRO A 64 -0.95 -7.17 -11.90
CA PRO A 64 -2.08 -6.34 -12.32
C PRO A 64 -3.21 -6.27 -11.31
N ALA A 65 -3.52 -7.36 -10.60
CA ALA A 65 -4.56 -7.36 -9.58
C ALA A 65 -4.21 -6.44 -8.40
N GLY A 66 -2.96 -6.48 -7.93
CA GLY A 66 -2.47 -5.59 -6.88
C GLY A 66 -2.49 -4.13 -7.31
N ALA A 67 -2.02 -3.83 -8.52
CA ALA A 67 -2.06 -2.47 -9.07
C ALA A 67 -3.50 -1.96 -9.25
N ALA A 68 -4.43 -2.79 -9.73
CA ALA A 68 -5.84 -2.44 -9.88
C ALA A 68 -6.49 -2.13 -8.53
N LEU A 69 -6.20 -2.92 -7.50
CA LEU A 69 -6.70 -2.68 -6.16
C LEU A 69 -6.16 -1.37 -5.58
N ALA A 70 -4.85 -1.13 -5.69
CA ALA A 70 -4.22 0.11 -5.22
C ALA A 70 -4.83 1.34 -5.92
N LEU A 71 -5.00 1.28 -7.24
CA LEU A 71 -5.66 2.33 -8.01
C LEU A 71 -7.11 2.53 -7.58
N ARG A 72 -7.89 1.45 -7.39
CA ARG A 72 -9.28 1.52 -6.90
C ARG A 72 -9.36 2.20 -5.53
N MET A 73 -8.46 1.86 -4.62
CA MET A 73 -8.42 2.45 -3.27
C MET A 73 -8.05 3.95 -3.28
N ALA A 74 -7.23 4.37 -4.24
CA ALA A 74 -6.88 5.79 -4.40
C ALA A 74 -8.06 6.60 -4.99
N MET A 75 -8.87 5.99 -5.85
CA MET A 75 -9.96 6.69 -6.58
C MET A 75 -11.24 6.85 -5.77
N ALA A 76 -11.53 5.97 -4.84
CA ALA A 76 -12.78 5.98 -4.10
C ALA A 76 -12.66 5.23 -2.76
N PRO A 77 -13.54 5.54 -1.78
CA PRO A 77 -13.62 4.80 -0.53
C PRO A 77 -13.77 3.28 -0.77
N VAL A 78 -13.23 2.51 0.15
CA VAL A 78 -13.44 1.06 0.18
C VAL A 78 -14.87 0.79 0.66
N ASP A 79 -15.58 -0.07 -0.04
CA ASP A 79 -16.94 -0.52 0.28
C ASP A 79 -17.01 -2.05 0.41
N ASP A 80 -18.17 -2.57 0.82
CA ASP A 80 -18.40 -4.00 1.01
C ASP A 80 -18.11 -4.82 -0.26
N SER A 81 -18.31 -4.25 -1.43
CA SER A 81 -18.06 -4.94 -2.70
C SER A 81 -16.57 -5.20 -2.95
N VAL A 82 -15.70 -4.31 -2.45
CA VAL A 82 -14.25 -4.49 -2.50
C VAL A 82 -13.83 -5.62 -1.57
N VAL A 83 -14.35 -5.62 -0.33
CA VAL A 83 -14.10 -6.69 0.65
C VAL A 83 -14.55 -8.04 0.12
N ALA A 84 -15.80 -8.14 -0.37
CA ALA A 84 -16.36 -9.39 -0.88
C ALA A 84 -15.59 -9.97 -2.08
N ARG A 85 -15.02 -9.11 -2.93
CA ARG A 85 -14.16 -9.56 -4.04
C ARG A 85 -12.78 -9.98 -3.61
N PHE A 86 -12.25 -9.37 -2.55
CA PHE A 86 -10.89 -9.63 -2.12
C PHE A 86 -10.77 -10.80 -1.14
N ALA A 87 -11.78 -11.05 -0.31
CA ALA A 87 -11.76 -12.14 0.68
C ALA A 87 -11.41 -13.51 0.08
N PRO A 88 -12.04 -13.98 -1.03
CA PRO A 88 -11.69 -15.25 -1.66
C PRO A 88 -10.23 -15.31 -2.16
N VAL A 89 -9.67 -14.16 -2.56
CA VAL A 89 -8.26 -14.07 -2.99
C VAL A 89 -7.33 -14.33 -1.80
N VAL A 90 -7.64 -13.75 -0.63
CA VAL A 90 -6.88 -13.98 0.61
C VAL A 90 -6.94 -15.44 1.06
N GLU A 91 -8.13 -16.04 1.00
CA GLU A 91 -8.33 -17.43 1.40
C GLU A 91 -7.58 -18.43 0.50
N SER A 92 -7.47 -18.14 -0.79
CA SER A 92 -6.81 -19.01 -1.78
C SER A 92 -5.33 -18.68 -1.99
N SER A 93 -4.85 -17.55 -1.49
CA SER A 93 -3.49 -17.09 -1.71
C SER A 93 -2.48 -17.82 -0.81
N PRO A 94 -1.35 -18.25 -1.36
CA PRO A 94 -0.23 -18.72 -0.54
C PRO A 94 0.50 -17.56 0.17
N LEU A 95 0.19 -16.31 -0.19
CA LEU A 95 0.78 -15.12 0.44
C LEU A 95 0.00 -14.75 1.71
N PRO A 96 0.67 -14.27 2.77
CA PRO A 96 0.01 -13.88 4.02
C PRO A 96 -0.70 -12.53 3.87
N MET A 97 -1.87 -12.50 3.23
CA MET A 97 -2.62 -11.29 2.88
C MET A 97 -3.65 -10.87 3.93
N ARG A 98 -3.67 -11.46 5.12
CA ARG A 98 -4.71 -11.19 6.15
C ARG A 98 -4.71 -9.76 6.67
N ALA A 99 -3.53 -9.14 6.85
CA ALA A 99 -3.44 -7.73 7.22
C ALA A 99 -4.14 -6.82 6.20
N HIS A 100 -4.03 -7.17 4.93
CA HIS A 100 -4.68 -6.47 3.83
C HIS A 100 -6.20 -6.58 3.91
N LEU A 101 -6.72 -7.78 4.13
CA LEU A 101 -8.16 -7.99 4.28
C LEU A 101 -8.72 -7.24 5.50
N LEU A 102 -8.04 -7.31 6.65
CA LEU A 102 -8.42 -6.57 7.85
C LEU A 102 -8.48 -5.06 7.61
N MET A 103 -7.47 -4.51 6.95
CA MET A 103 -7.46 -3.09 6.55
C MET A 103 -8.65 -2.75 5.66
N LEU A 104 -8.97 -3.58 4.65
CA LEU A 104 -10.12 -3.36 3.76
C LEU A 104 -11.45 -3.42 4.52
N MET A 105 -11.63 -4.40 5.42
CA MET A 105 -12.82 -4.50 6.28
C MET A 105 -13.00 -3.25 7.13
N LEU A 106 -11.94 -2.76 7.79
CA LEU A 106 -11.99 -1.56 8.60
C LEU A 106 -12.31 -0.31 7.78
N ARG A 107 -11.72 -0.17 6.60
CA ARG A 107 -12.02 0.95 5.70
C ARG A 107 -13.45 0.90 5.14
N ALA A 108 -14.04 -0.30 5.02
CA ALA A 108 -15.46 -0.48 4.65
C ALA A 108 -16.42 -0.33 5.84
N GLY A 109 -15.93 -0.06 7.04
CA GLY A 109 -16.76 0.05 8.25
C GLY A 109 -17.22 -1.29 8.85
N GLN A 110 -16.68 -2.41 8.38
CA GLN A 110 -17.04 -3.77 8.84
C GLN A 110 -16.28 -4.13 10.14
N HIS A 111 -16.36 -3.29 11.18
CA HIS A 111 -15.55 -3.39 12.38
C HIS A 111 -15.72 -4.72 13.12
N ASP A 112 -16.97 -5.16 13.34
CA ASP A 112 -17.25 -6.41 14.04
C ASP A 112 -16.75 -7.64 13.30
N GLN A 113 -16.85 -7.63 11.96
CA GLN A 113 -16.33 -8.70 11.10
C GLN A 113 -14.78 -8.73 11.14
N ALA A 114 -14.14 -7.56 11.12
CA ALA A 114 -12.70 -7.45 11.25
C ALA A 114 -12.22 -7.97 12.61
N LEU A 115 -12.91 -7.66 13.69
CA LEU A 115 -12.60 -8.18 15.03
C LEU A 115 -12.74 -9.71 15.09
N ALA A 116 -13.83 -10.26 14.55
CA ALA A 116 -14.05 -11.71 14.50
C ALA A 116 -12.95 -12.41 13.68
N HIS A 117 -12.63 -11.87 12.50
CA HIS A 117 -11.57 -12.40 11.65
C HIS A 117 -10.19 -12.33 12.34
N TYR A 118 -9.90 -11.22 13.03
CA TYR A 118 -8.66 -11.07 13.79
C TYR A 118 -8.58 -12.04 14.97
N ALA A 119 -9.68 -12.26 15.68
CA ALA A 119 -9.74 -13.20 16.81
C ALA A 119 -9.52 -14.66 16.35
N GLU A 120 -10.03 -15.03 15.16
CA GLU A 120 -9.90 -16.39 14.62
C GLU A 120 -8.52 -16.65 14.00
N PHE A 121 -8.01 -15.72 13.24
CA PHE A 121 -6.82 -15.94 12.40
C PHE A 121 -5.59 -15.13 12.83
N GLY A 122 -5.77 -14.08 13.62
CA GLY A 122 -4.71 -13.13 13.92
C GLY A 122 -4.20 -12.38 12.68
N VAL A 123 -3.01 -11.82 12.80
CA VAL A 123 -2.22 -11.32 11.68
C VAL A 123 -0.89 -12.05 11.72
N GLU A 124 -0.78 -13.08 10.92
CA GLU A 124 0.49 -13.76 10.72
C GLU A 124 1.30 -13.00 9.66
N PHE A 125 2.56 -12.81 9.95
CA PHE A 125 3.53 -12.40 8.95
C PHE A 125 4.29 -13.66 8.54
N GLY A 126 4.33 -13.89 7.25
CA GLY A 126 5.17 -14.92 6.66
C GLY A 126 6.66 -14.65 6.86
N HIS A 127 7.48 -15.40 6.19
CA HIS A 127 8.91 -15.15 6.11
C HIS A 127 9.16 -13.77 5.47
N ASP A 128 10.33 -13.20 5.75
CA ASP A 128 10.74 -11.92 5.18
C ASP A 128 10.87 -12.05 3.66
N ASP A 129 9.94 -11.43 2.95
CA ASP A 129 9.82 -11.47 1.49
C ASP A 129 9.53 -10.06 0.91
N TRP A 130 9.42 -9.98 -0.40
CA TRP A 130 9.17 -8.73 -1.13
C TRP A 130 7.82 -8.06 -0.79
N PHE A 131 6.92 -8.76 -0.12
CA PHE A 131 5.58 -8.29 0.26
C PHE A 131 5.48 -7.85 1.73
N THR A 132 6.45 -8.24 2.56
CA THR A 132 6.41 -8.06 4.02
C THR A 132 6.31 -6.60 4.44
N LEU A 133 7.02 -5.68 3.78
CA LEU A 133 6.95 -4.25 4.13
C LEU A 133 5.52 -3.71 4.02
N GLN A 134 4.83 -4.02 2.92
CA GLN A 134 3.44 -3.61 2.73
C GLN A 134 2.53 -4.23 3.79
N GLN A 135 2.69 -5.50 4.09
CA GLN A 135 1.89 -6.19 5.11
C GLN A 135 2.05 -5.56 6.48
N GLN A 136 3.26 -5.20 6.87
CA GLN A 136 3.52 -4.53 8.15
C GLN A 136 2.89 -3.14 8.19
N CYS A 137 2.92 -2.41 7.08
CA CYS A 137 2.23 -1.13 6.98
C CYS A 137 0.70 -1.30 7.14
N GLN A 138 0.12 -2.29 6.47
CA GLN A 138 -1.32 -2.58 6.60
C GLN A 138 -1.69 -3.10 8.00
N ALA A 139 -0.80 -3.87 8.62
CA ALA A 139 -0.97 -4.30 10.00
C ALA A 139 -0.91 -3.13 11.01
N ALA A 140 -0.16 -2.08 10.71
CA ALA A 140 -0.18 -0.86 11.53
C ALA A 140 -1.58 -0.23 11.52
N GLU A 141 -2.17 -0.06 10.33
CA GLU A 141 -3.53 0.47 10.18
C GLU A 141 -4.57 -0.45 10.84
N ALA A 142 -4.48 -1.75 10.59
CA ALA A 142 -5.38 -2.72 11.21
C ALA A 142 -5.24 -2.73 12.75
N SER A 143 -4.03 -2.63 13.29
CA SER A 143 -3.78 -2.59 14.72
C SER A 143 -4.44 -1.38 15.39
N LEU A 144 -4.41 -0.22 14.74
CA LEU A 144 -5.07 0.98 15.23
C LEU A 144 -6.59 0.81 15.20
N GLY A 145 -7.15 0.40 14.06
CA GLY A 145 -8.60 0.22 13.92
C GLY A 145 -9.18 -0.85 14.85
N LEU A 146 -8.40 -1.86 15.23
CA LEU A 146 -8.83 -2.94 16.14
C LEU A 146 -8.50 -2.67 17.62
N GLY A 147 -7.84 -1.57 17.97
CA GLY A 147 -7.35 -1.30 19.33
C GLY A 147 -6.31 -2.31 19.81
N ALA A 148 -5.54 -2.93 18.91
CA ALA A 148 -4.59 -4.00 19.21
C ALA A 148 -3.21 -3.44 19.63
N ALA A 149 -3.13 -2.81 20.81
CA ALA A 149 -1.96 -2.07 21.28
C ALA A 149 -0.65 -2.87 21.26
N LYS A 150 -0.65 -4.12 21.74
CA LYS A 150 0.54 -4.99 21.72
C LYS A 150 1.04 -5.25 20.30
N ARG A 151 0.11 -5.40 19.36
CA ARG A 151 0.44 -5.59 17.95
C ARG A 151 1.00 -4.31 17.34
N GLY A 152 0.37 -3.17 17.61
CA GLY A 152 0.87 -1.85 17.19
C GLY A 152 2.33 -1.63 17.61
N ALA A 153 2.65 -1.89 18.90
CA ALA A 153 4.01 -1.79 19.40
C ALA A 153 5.02 -2.74 18.70
N SER A 154 4.59 -3.96 18.34
CA SER A 154 5.42 -4.90 17.60
C SER A 154 5.67 -4.45 16.16
N VAL A 155 4.63 -4.00 15.49
CA VAL A 155 4.69 -3.47 14.11
C VAL A 155 5.55 -2.21 14.05
N TYR A 156 5.39 -1.30 15.01
CA TYR A 156 6.22 -0.10 15.10
C TYR A 156 7.72 -0.42 15.13
N ARG A 157 8.13 -1.34 16.02
CA ARG A 157 9.54 -1.75 16.12
C ARG A 157 10.08 -2.35 14.83
N TRP A 158 9.24 -3.10 14.11
CA TRP A 158 9.63 -3.71 12.84
C TRP A 158 9.74 -2.66 11.73
N LEU A 159 8.81 -1.70 11.65
CA LEU A 159 8.80 -0.64 10.64
C LEU A 159 9.85 0.46 10.87
N ALA A 160 10.27 0.70 12.11
CA ALA A 160 11.17 1.81 12.46
C ALA A 160 12.44 1.93 11.59
N PRO A 161 13.13 0.82 11.21
CA PRO A 161 14.29 0.89 10.31
C PRO A 161 13.98 1.35 8.90
N TYR A 162 12.71 1.40 8.51
CA TYR A 162 12.25 1.77 7.17
C TYR A 162 11.71 3.21 7.10
N ALA A 163 11.82 4.00 8.17
CA ALA A 163 11.45 5.42 8.17
C ALA A 163 12.09 6.17 6.99
N GLY A 164 11.38 7.13 6.42
CA GLY A 164 11.82 7.89 5.25
C GLY A 164 11.71 7.15 3.90
N ARG A 165 11.20 5.90 3.89
CA ARG A 165 11.05 5.09 2.68
C ARG A 165 9.59 5.02 2.23
N VAL A 166 9.38 4.57 0.97
CA VAL A 166 8.04 4.30 0.45
C VAL A 166 7.58 2.91 0.89
N CYS A 167 6.34 2.80 1.35
CA CYS A 167 5.65 1.52 1.50
C CYS A 167 5.35 0.94 0.12
N CYS A 168 5.96 -0.18 -0.21
CA CYS A 168 5.78 -0.82 -1.51
C CYS A 168 5.77 -2.35 -1.40
N ALA A 169 5.17 -2.99 -2.41
CA ALA A 169 5.29 -4.41 -2.66
C ALA A 169 5.59 -4.61 -4.16
N GLY A 170 6.76 -5.16 -4.44
CA GLY A 170 7.27 -5.26 -5.80
C GLY A 170 7.28 -3.91 -6.51
N ALA A 171 6.98 -3.92 -7.81
CA ALA A 171 6.92 -2.71 -8.63
C ALA A 171 5.50 -2.09 -8.70
N ALA A 172 4.44 -2.85 -8.45
CA ALA A 172 3.08 -2.47 -8.83
C ALA A 172 2.24 -1.84 -7.71
N VAL A 173 2.74 -1.85 -6.49
CA VAL A 173 2.03 -1.28 -5.33
C VAL A 173 2.94 -0.31 -4.61
N ALA A 174 2.46 0.93 -4.45
CA ALA A 174 3.04 1.92 -3.55
C ALA A 174 1.88 2.63 -2.82
N LEU A 175 2.03 2.84 -1.52
CA LEU A 175 0.97 3.33 -0.65
C LEU A 175 1.37 4.59 0.15
N GLY A 176 2.48 5.24 -0.23
CA GLY A 176 2.99 6.42 0.45
C GLY A 176 4.15 6.14 1.42
N PRO A 177 4.51 7.10 2.27
CA PRO A 177 5.63 6.95 3.19
C PRO A 177 5.34 5.96 4.31
N VAL A 178 6.36 5.17 4.68
CA VAL A 178 6.31 4.27 5.84
C VAL A 178 6.04 5.04 7.13
N ASP A 179 6.46 6.29 7.20
CA ASP A 179 6.24 7.18 8.35
C ASP A 179 4.76 7.36 8.69
N GLY A 180 3.87 7.42 7.70
CA GLY A 180 2.44 7.41 7.93
C GLY A 180 1.97 6.16 8.69
N TYR A 181 2.50 5.00 8.35
CA TYR A 181 2.18 3.75 9.03
C TYR A 181 2.88 3.62 10.40
N LEU A 182 4.07 4.21 10.55
CA LEU A 182 4.71 4.34 11.85
C LEU A 182 3.87 5.21 12.80
N ALA A 183 3.26 6.28 12.29
CA ALA A 183 2.31 7.08 13.06
C ALA A 183 1.11 6.25 13.56
N LEU A 184 0.50 5.45 12.65
CA LEU A 184 -0.63 4.58 13.03
C LEU A 184 -0.22 3.51 14.03
N ALA A 185 0.95 2.88 13.85
CA ALA A 185 1.45 1.85 14.77
C ALA A 185 1.76 2.42 16.16
N ALA A 186 2.34 3.63 16.23
CA ALA A 186 2.61 4.33 17.49
C ALA A 186 1.31 4.74 18.19
N ALA A 187 0.33 5.27 17.44
CA ALA A 187 -0.99 5.59 17.98
C ALA A 187 -1.69 4.34 18.55
N ALA A 188 -1.65 3.22 17.81
CA ALA A 188 -2.17 1.94 18.29
C ALA A 188 -1.49 1.48 19.58
N ALA A 189 -0.18 1.73 19.73
CA ALA A 189 0.59 1.40 20.91
C ALA A 189 0.34 2.34 22.12
N GLY A 190 -0.43 3.41 21.95
CA GLY A 190 -0.69 4.40 22.99
C GLY A 190 0.40 5.47 23.12
N GLU A 191 1.17 5.73 22.07
CA GLU A 191 2.28 6.67 22.01
C GLU A 191 1.96 7.90 21.11
N PRO A 192 0.98 8.76 21.50
CA PRO A 192 0.47 9.82 20.62
C PRO A 192 1.53 10.86 20.22
N ALA A 193 2.48 11.17 21.10
CA ALA A 193 3.57 12.10 20.79
C ALA A 193 4.55 11.52 19.74
N VAL A 194 4.75 10.21 19.74
CA VAL A 194 5.54 9.51 18.69
C VAL A 194 4.77 9.48 17.39
N ALA A 195 3.46 9.19 17.46
CA ALA A 195 2.57 9.18 16.31
C ALA A 195 2.56 10.54 15.61
N ALA A 196 2.40 11.64 16.36
CA ALA A 196 2.41 13.00 15.82
C ALA A 196 3.71 13.31 15.05
N ARG A 197 4.87 12.96 15.59
CA ARG A 197 6.17 13.20 14.91
C ARG A 197 6.26 12.45 13.59
N HIS A 198 5.91 11.16 13.56
CA HIS A 198 5.93 10.39 12.31
C HIS A 198 4.89 10.89 11.31
N ALA A 199 3.75 11.40 11.77
CA ALA A 199 2.77 12.03 10.90
C ALA A 199 3.32 13.32 10.26
N ASP A 200 4.05 14.15 11.03
CA ASP A 200 4.73 15.34 10.49
C ASP A 200 5.80 14.96 9.45
N ASP A 201 6.60 13.92 9.72
CA ASP A 201 7.59 13.38 8.77
C ASP A 201 6.90 12.84 7.50
N ALA A 202 5.76 12.15 7.65
CA ALA A 202 4.97 11.67 6.51
C ALA A 202 4.43 12.83 5.65
N ASP A 203 3.92 13.88 6.26
CA ASP A 203 3.42 15.08 5.56
C ASP A 203 4.54 15.78 4.78
N GLU A 204 5.76 15.86 5.36
CA GLU A 204 6.93 16.39 4.66
C GLU A 204 7.30 15.55 3.44
N LEU A 205 7.30 14.23 3.60
CA LEU A 205 7.57 13.29 2.51
C LEU A 205 6.50 13.37 1.42
N CYS A 206 5.21 13.47 1.78
CA CYS A 206 4.11 13.60 0.83
C CYS A 206 4.23 14.89 -0.01
N ARG A 207 4.59 16.01 0.62
CA ARG A 207 4.85 17.28 -0.11
C ARG A 207 6.03 17.14 -1.06
N ARG A 208 7.16 16.57 -0.60
CA ARG A 208 8.36 16.38 -1.40
C ARG A 208 8.16 15.40 -2.57
N TRP A 209 7.29 14.40 -2.39
CA TRP A 209 6.96 13.40 -3.40
C TRP A 209 5.77 13.78 -4.27
N GLU A 210 5.12 14.91 -3.99
CA GLU A 210 3.96 15.42 -4.72
C GLU A 210 2.79 14.41 -4.76
N ILE A 211 2.46 13.81 -3.60
CA ILE A 211 1.40 12.82 -3.44
C ILE A 211 0.28 13.31 -2.49
N PRO A 212 -0.51 14.30 -2.92
CA PRO A 212 -1.49 14.98 -2.06
C PRO A 212 -2.55 14.05 -1.48
N LEU A 213 -2.98 13.01 -2.21
CA LEU A 213 -4.01 12.09 -1.71
C LEU A 213 -3.55 11.30 -0.47
N VAL A 214 -2.25 11.01 -0.36
CA VAL A 214 -1.70 10.36 0.83
C VAL A 214 -1.60 11.35 1.99
N ALA A 215 -1.28 12.61 1.74
CA ALA A 215 -1.33 13.67 2.74
C ALA A 215 -2.75 13.86 3.29
N ASP A 216 -3.76 13.92 2.43
CA ASP A 216 -5.17 14.03 2.83
C ASP A 216 -5.62 12.82 3.67
N TRP A 217 -5.20 11.61 3.27
CA TRP A 217 -5.44 10.40 4.07
C TRP A 217 -4.79 10.51 5.45
N MET A 218 -3.53 10.95 5.54
CA MET A 218 -2.83 11.11 6.82
C MET A 218 -3.50 12.16 7.71
N ALA A 219 -3.93 13.29 7.14
CA ALA A 219 -4.68 14.32 7.85
C ALA A 219 -6.00 13.75 8.44
N THR A 220 -6.69 12.92 7.67
CA THR A 220 -7.90 12.21 8.13
C THR A 220 -7.60 11.28 9.31
N GLN A 221 -6.50 10.50 9.24
CA GLN A 221 -6.08 9.62 10.33
C GLN A 221 -5.76 10.40 11.61
N ARG A 222 -5.02 11.51 11.49
CA ARG A 222 -4.71 12.40 12.61
C ARG A 222 -5.98 12.92 13.28
N GLN A 223 -6.93 13.42 12.49
CA GLN A 223 -8.20 13.93 13.01
C GLN A 223 -9.03 12.85 13.71
N THR A 224 -9.08 11.64 13.12
CA THR A 224 -9.89 10.53 13.63
C THR A 224 -9.33 9.97 14.95
N HIS A 225 -8.00 9.88 15.06
CA HIS A 225 -7.34 9.19 16.17
C HIS A 225 -6.64 10.11 17.18
N GLY A 226 -6.64 11.43 16.94
CA GLY A 226 -6.20 12.43 17.93
C GLY A 226 -4.67 12.48 18.15
N PHE A 227 -3.85 12.35 17.12
CA PHE A 227 -2.39 12.46 17.25
C PHE A 227 -1.76 13.48 16.29
#